data_8c1d7f417b33b5a7ae4f479dd2d48ddb
#
_entry.id   8c1d7f417b33b5a7ae4f479dd2d48ddb
#
_cell.length_a   1.000
_cell.length_b   1.000
_cell.length_c   1.000
_cell.angle_alpha   90.00
_cell.angle_beta   90.00
_cell.angle_gamma   90.00
#
_symmetry.space_group_name_H-M   'P 1'
#
loop_
_entity.id
_entity.type
_entity.pdbx_description
1 polymer ?
#
loop_
_entity_poly.entity_id
_entity_poly.type
_entity_poly.pdbx_seq_one_letter_code
_entity_poly.pdbx_strand_id
1 'polypeptide(L)'
;MKKLIALLCVVAMAIGITACDTSDSKKDDSKTYKVGICQLVQHEALDAATKGFKDYLTDKLGDRVEINEQNASGDAANCSTICNQFVSENVDLIMANATPAVSAAVSATKEIPILGTSVTSYGVALGIDGWKGGAVGGNVSGTSDLAPLDEQAAMVKEIFPDAKNVGIIYCSSEPNSKYQADVITDHFKELGIEVKTYTFSDSNDVASVTKTACVDSDVIYIPTDNTAASCAKAINNIALKAKVPIIAGEEGICAGCGVATLSISYYDLGQKTGEMAYNILEKGEDISKMEVQPAPKFTKKYNEEICKTLGVEIPEGYEKIEAK
;
A
#
# COMPACT_ATOMS: atom_id res chain seq x y z
N MET A 1 -33.08 -65.50 -58.02
CA MET A 1 -33.68 -64.61 -59.03
C MET A 1 -33.23 -63.18 -58.69
N LYS A 2 -32.30 -62.67 -59.48
CA LYS A 2 -32.42 -61.39 -60.22
C LYS A 2 -32.72 -60.19 -59.31
N LYS A 3 -31.96 -59.12 -59.25
CA LYS A 3 -31.20 -58.29 -60.21
C LYS A 3 -30.35 -57.35 -59.33
N LEU A 4 -29.08 -57.12 -59.52
CA LEU A 4 -28.39 -56.21 -60.43
C LEU A 4 -28.98 -54.78 -60.46
N ILE A 5 -28.19 -53.79 -60.15
CA ILE A 5 -28.04 -52.43 -60.71
C ILE A 5 -27.34 -51.59 -59.69
N ALA A 6 -26.23 -51.18 -59.91
CA ALA A 6 -25.48 -50.23 -60.70
C ALA A 6 -24.83 -49.15 -59.81
N LEU A 7 -23.56 -49.15 -59.95
CA LEU A 7 -22.53 -48.21 -59.59
C LEU A 7 -22.82 -46.80 -60.13
N LEU A 8 -22.76 -45.77 -59.28
CA LEU A 8 -22.53 -44.42 -59.76
C LEU A 8 -21.53 -43.72 -58.79
N CYS A 9 -20.31 -43.59 -59.31
CA CYS A 9 -19.27 -42.79 -58.72
C CYS A 9 -19.63 -41.31 -58.87
N VAL A 10 -19.68 -40.54 -57.72
CA VAL A 10 -19.58 -39.08 -57.74
C VAL A 10 -18.36 -38.70 -56.88
N VAL A 11 -17.31 -38.30 -57.60
CA VAL A 11 -16.13 -37.64 -57.02
C VAL A 11 -16.54 -36.22 -56.64
N ALA A 12 -16.67 -35.95 -55.35
CA ALA A 12 -16.76 -34.60 -54.84
C ALA A 12 -15.39 -34.16 -54.28
N MET A 13 -14.74 -33.27 -54.98
CA MET A 13 -13.55 -32.55 -54.51
C MET A 13 -13.88 -31.79 -53.21
N ALA A 14 -13.29 -32.23 -52.10
CA ALA A 14 -13.27 -31.46 -50.88
C ALA A 14 -12.23 -30.36 -51.03
N ILE A 15 -12.69 -29.13 -51.26
CA ILE A 15 -11.87 -27.92 -51.09
C ILE A 15 -11.72 -27.71 -49.59
N GLY A 16 -10.51 -27.98 -49.06
CA GLY A 16 -10.14 -27.66 -47.70
C GLY A 16 -10.10 -26.13 -47.49
N ILE A 17 -11.10 -25.61 -46.84
CA ILE A 17 -11.05 -24.27 -46.27
C ILE A 17 -10.36 -24.44 -44.91
N THR A 18 -9.07 -24.13 -44.86
CA THR A 18 -8.38 -23.87 -43.59
C THR A 18 -8.96 -22.57 -43.01
N ALA A 19 -9.99 -22.71 -42.19
CA ALA A 19 -10.38 -21.62 -41.29
C ALA A 19 -9.24 -21.49 -40.27
N CYS A 20 -8.46 -20.40 -40.37
CA CYS A 20 -7.70 -19.90 -39.25
C CYS A 20 -8.71 -19.51 -38.16
N ASP A 21 -8.81 -20.36 -37.18
CA ASP A 21 -9.53 -20.05 -35.95
C ASP A 21 -8.68 -19.02 -35.17
N THR A 22 -8.84 -17.74 -35.51
CA THR A 22 -8.50 -16.67 -34.60
C THR A 22 -9.56 -16.75 -33.51
N SER A 23 -9.22 -17.41 -32.41
CA SER A 23 -9.98 -17.36 -31.19
C SER A 23 -9.91 -15.92 -30.64
N ASP A 24 -10.73 -15.05 -31.21
CA ASP A 24 -11.20 -13.87 -30.56
C ASP A 24 -12.03 -14.36 -29.38
N SER A 25 -11.40 -14.40 -28.21
CA SER A 25 -12.11 -14.63 -26.96
C SER A 25 -13.10 -13.47 -26.82
N LYS A 26 -14.37 -13.72 -27.20
CA LYS A 26 -15.46 -12.79 -26.89
C LYS A 26 -15.41 -12.53 -25.41
N LYS A 27 -15.12 -11.28 -25.01
CA LYS A 27 -15.31 -10.83 -23.64
C LYS A 27 -16.72 -11.22 -23.22
N ASP A 28 -16.81 -11.94 -22.12
CA ASP A 28 -18.10 -12.24 -21.50
C ASP A 28 -18.52 -10.99 -20.71
N ASP A 29 -19.18 -10.05 -21.41
CA ASP A 29 -19.67 -8.81 -20.82
C ASP A 29 -20.78 -9.05 -19.77
N SER A 30 -21.15 -10.29 -19.48
CA SER A 30 -22.15 -10.65 -18.47
C SER A 30 -21.57 -11.00 -17.10
N LYS A 31 -20.24 -11.21 -16.99
CA LYS A 31 -19.62 -11.61 -15.71
C LYS A 31 -19.53 -10.44 -14.76
N THR A 32 -20.11 -10.59 -13.56
CA THR A 32 -19.91 -9.69 -12.43
C THR A 32 -18.82 -10.24 -11.53
N TYR A 33 -17.85 -9.41 -11.17
CA TYR A 33 -16.72 -9.76 -10.31
C TYR A 33 -17.00 -9.34 -8.87
N LYS A 34 -16.70 -10.21 -7.93
CA LYS A 34 -16.76 -9.91 -6.50
C LYS A 34 -15.37 -9.60 -5.99
N VAL A 35 -15.18 -8.42 -5.43
CA VAL A 35 -13.90 -7.96 -4.90
C VAL A 35 -14.04 -7.65 -3.41
N GLY A 36 -13.24 -8.32 -2.58
CA GLY A 36 -13.15 -8.03 -1.16
C GLY A 36 -12.03 -7.01 -0.90
N ILE A 37 -12.31 -5.98 -0.11
CA ILE A 37 -11.31 -5.03 0.38
C ILE A 37 -11.17 -5.18 1.89
N CYS A 38 -9.98 -5.57 2.35
CA CYS A 38 -9.61 -5.56 3.76
C CYS A 38 -8.68 -4.36 4.03
N GLN A 39 -9.21 -3.30 4.61
CA GLN A 39 -8.44 -2.15 5.07
C GLN A 39 -8.08 -2.30 6.54
N LEU A 40 -6.80 -2.13 6.90
CA LEU A 40 -6.34 -2.30 8.29
C LEU A 40 -7.03 -1.33 9.26
N VAL A 41 -7.01 -0.04 8.95
CA VAL A 41 -7.55 1.02 9.81
C VAL A 41 -7.95 2.23 8.96
N GLN A 42 -8.77 3.08 9.51
CA GLN A 42 -9.16 4.33 8.87
C GLN A 42 -8.16 5.45 9.16
N HIS A 43 -7.50 5.93 8.14
CA HIS A 43 -6.73 7.18 8.10
C HIS A 43 -6.52 7.62 6.65
N GLU A 44 -6.07 8.86 6.48
CA GLU A 44 -6.05 9.56 5.19
C GLU A 44 -5.36 8.76 4.06
N ALA A 45 -4.21 8.17 4.32
CA ALA A 45 -3.44 7.44 3.29
C ALA A 45 -4.17 6.17 2.84
N LEU A 46 -4.62 5.32 3.79
CA LEU A 46 -5.34 4.09 3.44
C LEU A 46 -6.69 4.37 2.78
N ASP A 47 -7.42 5.40 3.25
CA ASP A 47 -8.69 5.81 2.65
C ASP A 47 -8.48 6.28 1.21
N ALA A 48 -7.41 7.03 0.94
CA ALA A 48 -7.06 7.49 -0.40
C ALA A 48 -6.69 6.31 -1.34
N ALA A 49 -5.92 5.32 -0.84
CA ALA A 49 -5.57 4.12 -1.62
C ALA A 49 -6.81 3.28 -1.93
N THR A 50 -7.67 3.03 -0.94
CA THR A 50 -8.95 2.34 -1.14
C THR A 50 -9.83 3.07 -2.15
N LYS A 51 -9.92 4.39 -2.04
CA LYS A 51 -10.69 5.21 -2.99
C LYS A 51 -10.13 5.09 -4.41
N GLY A 52 -8.83 5.25 -4.59
CA GLY A 52 -8.19 5.13 -5.89
C GLY A 52 -8.44 3.78 -6.56
N PHE A 53 -8.33 2.70 -5.80
CA PHE A 53 -8.63 1.34 -6.26
C PHE A 53 -10.09 1.18 -6.71
N LYS A 54 -11.03 1.64 -5.90
CA LYS A 54 -12.47 1.58 -6.21
C LYS A 54 -12.82 2.40 -7.42
N ASP A 55 -12.32 3.63 -7.49
CA ASP A 55 -12.59 4.55 -8.61
C ASP A 55 -12.10 3.93 -9.93
N TYR A 56 -10.90 3.32 -9.96
CA TYR A 56 -10.38 2.67 -11.15
C TYR A 56 -11.25 1.51 -11.61
N LEU A 57 -11.59 0.59 -10.68
CA LEU A 57 -12.42 -0.57 -11.04
C LEU A 57 -13.83 -0.17 -11.48
N THR A 58 -14.43 0.80 -10.80
CA THR A 58 -15.76 1.30 -11.16
C THR A 58 -15.76 1.99 -12.53
N ASP A 59 -14.71 2.78 -12.84
CA ASP A 59 -14.55 3.39 -14.17
C ASP A 59 -14.44 2.34 -15.29
N LYS A 60 -13.71 1.25 -15.04
CA LYS A 60 -13.46 0.22 -16.04
C LYS A 60 -14.55 -0.84 -16.17
N LEU A 61 -15.19 -1.21 -15.08
CA LEU A 61 -16.13 -2.34 -15.01
C LEU A 61 -17.60 -1.90 -14.83
N GLY A 62 -17.84 -0.68 -14.31
CA GLY A 62 -19.20 -0.21 -14.04
C GLY A 62 -19.95 -1.15 -13.11
N ASP A 63 -21.14 -1.58 -13.52
CA ASP A 63 -22.00 -2.49 -12.77
C ASP A 63 -21.49 -3.96 -12.76
N ARG A 64 -20.38 -4.24 -13.44
CA ARG A 64 -19.75 -5.57 -13.44
C ARG A 64 -18.76 -5.81 -12.31
N VAL A 65 -18.66 -4.90 -11.34
CA VAL A 65 -17.88 -5.11 -10.12
C VAL A 65 -18.73 -4.86 -8.89
N GLU A 66 -18.71 -5.83 -7.98
CA GLU A 66 -19.35 -5.76 -6.66
C GLU A 66 -18.24 -5.71 -5.61
N ILE A 67 -18.14 -4.62 -4.87
CA ILE A 67 -17.06 -4.38 -3.91
C ILE A 67 -17.59 -4.49 -2.48
N ASN A 68 -17.05 -5.45 -1.71
CA ASN A 68 -17.28 -5.60 -0.28
C ASN A 68 -16.06 -5.03 0.48
N GLU A 69 -16.20 -3.82 1.02
CA GLU A 69 -15.16 -3.12 1.77
C GLU A 69 -15.39 -3.30 3.29
N GLN A 70 -14.35 -3.78 3.98
CA GLN A 70 -14.36 -3.94 5.42
C GLN A 70 -13.10 -3.36 6.07
N ASN A 71 -13.29 -2.78 7.27
CA ASN A 71 -12.22 -2.14 8.04
C ASN A 71 -11.94 -2.95 9.32
N ALA A 72 -10.67 -3.28 9.53
CA ALA A 72 -10.23 -4.10 10.66
C ALA A 72 -10.02 -3.30 11.96
N SER A 73 -10.21 -1.97 11.92
CA SER A 73 -10.09 -1.09 13.10
C SER A 73 -8.72 -1.16 13.80
N GLY A 74 -7.65 -1.41 13.04
CA GLY A 74 -6.27 -1.49 13.54
C GLY A 74 -5.90 -2.85 14.14
N ASP A 75 -6.78 -3.85 14.07
CA ASP A 75 -6.55 -5.17 14.66
C ASP A 75 -6.25 -6.23 13.59
N ALA A 76 -5.06 -6.84 13.66
CA ALA A 76 -4.64 -7.90 12.74
C ALA A 76 -5.53 -9.17 12.83
N ALA A 77 -6.13 -9.46 14.00
CA ALA A 77 -7.06 -10.57 14.14
C ALA A 77 -8.37 -10.30 13.39
N ASN A 78 -8.82 -9.04 13.36
CA ASN A 78 -9.95 -8.63 12.53
C ASN A 78 -9.63 -8.74 11.04
N CYS A 79 -8.41 -8.41 10.60
CA CYS A 79 -7.97 -8.66 9.22
C CYS A 79 -8.13 -10.14 8.85
N SER A 80 -7.72 -11.05 9.74
CA SER A 80 -7.85 -12.50 9.53
C SER A 80 -9.32 -12.92 9.42
N THR A 81 -10.19 -12.37 10.26
CA THR A 81 -11.64 -12.64 10.23
C THR A 81 -12.26 -12.18 8.91
N ILE A 82 -11.95 -10.95 8.48
CA ILE A 82 -12.42 -10.36 7.23
C ILE A 82 -11.95 -11.18 6.01
N CYS A 83 -10.66 -11.52 5.96
CA CYS A 83 -10.12 -12.30 4.84
C CYS A 83 -10.74 -13.71 4.76
N ASN A 84 -10.95 -14.39 5.90
CA ASN A 84 -11.64 -15.69 5.93
C ASN A 84 -13.10 -15.57 5.47
N GLN A 85 -13.78 -14.46 5.79
CA GLN A 85 -15.12 -14.20 5.27
C GLN A 85 -15.10 -14.08 3.75
N PHE A 86 -14.18 -13.31 3.16
CA PHE A 86 -14.05 -13.19 1.70
C PHE A 86 -13.79 -14.54 1.03
N VAL A 87 -12.96 -15.39 1.65
CA VAL A 87 -12.75 -16.77 1.16
C VAL A 87 -14.06 -17.54 1.16
N SER A 88 -14.86 -17.48 2.22
CA SER A 88 -16.15 -18.17 2.30
C SER A 88 -17.19 -17.64 1.32
N GLU A 89 -17.12 -16.35 0.98
CA GLU A 89 -17.97 -15.69 -0.01
C GLU A 89 -17.52 -15.96 -1.45
N ASN A 90 -16.38 -16.65 -1.65
CA ASN A 90 -15.77 -16.95 -2.94
C ASN A 90 -15.60 -15.68 -3.78
N VAL A 91 -14.95 -14.65 -3.22
CA VAL A 91 -14.62 -13.44 -3.99
C VAL A 91 -13.62 -13.76 -5.10
N ASP A 92 -13.67 -13.03 -6.23
CA ASP A 92 -12.76 -13.23 -7.36
C ASP A 92 -11.36 -12.63 -7.11
N LEU A 93 -11.25 -11.65 -6.18
CA LEU A 93 -10.00 -10.99 -5.82
C LEU A 93 -10.11 -10.37 -4.42
N ILE A 94 -9.00 -10.39 -3.67
CA ILE A 94 -8.86 -9.65 -2.40
C ILE A 94 -7.88 -8.50 -2.60
N MET A 95 -8.29 -7.27 -2.31
CA MET A 95 -7.40 -6.15 -2.10
C MET A 95 -7.12 -6.00 -0.61
N ALA A 96 -5.84 -6.11 -0.24
CA ALA A 96 -5.38 -6.02 1.15
C ALA A 96 -4.62 -4.70 1.35
N ASN A 97 -5.19 -3.77 2.11
CA ASN A 97 -4.64 -2.44 2.32
C ASN A 97 -3.88 -2.37 3.65
N ALA A 98 -2.58 -2.28 3.58
CA ALA A 98 -1.53 -2.34 4.59
C ALA A 98 -0.94 -3.74 4.83
N THR A 99 0.30 -3.77 5.37
CA THR A 99 1.07 -4.99 5.64
C THR A 99 0.32 -6.05 6.46
N PRO A 100 -0.35 -5.74 7.58
CA PRO A 100 -1.09 -6.75 8.35
C PRO A 100 -2.26 -7.37 7.58
N ALA A 101 -2.93 -6.59 6.72
CA ALA A 101 -4.00 -7.09 5.87
C ALA A 101 -3.49 -8.07 4.80
N VAL A 102 -2.32 -7.80 4.20
CA VAL A 102 -1.68 -8.73 3.25
C VAL A 102 -1.29 -10.02 3.94
N SER A 103 -0.65 -9.95 5.11
CA SER A 103 -0.27 -11.16 5.89
C SER A 103 -1.49 -12.01 6.24
N ALA A 104 -2.60 -11.38 6.60
CA ALA A 104 -3.86 -12.07 6.90
C ALA A 104 -4.47 -12.73 5.65
N ALA A 105 -4.52 -12.00 4.51
CA ALA A 105 -5.07 -12.52 3.26
C ALA A 105 -4.29 -13.74 2.75
N VAL A 106 -2.95 -13.68 2.76
CA VAL A 106 -2.07 -14.79 2.35
C VAL A 106 -2.20 -16.00 3.26
N SER A 107 -2.51 -15.79 4.53
CA SER A 107 -2.78 -16.86 5.48
C SER A 107 -4.15 -17.51 5.23
N ALA A 108 -5.14 -16.73 4.78
CA ALA A 108 -6.50 -17.21 4.55
C ALA A 108 -6.66 -18.02 3.27
N THR A 109 -5.93 -17.69 2.19
CA THR A 109 -6.07 -18.37 0.88
C THR A 109 -4.76 -18.46 0.12
N LYS A 110 -4.64 -19.53 -0.70
CA LYS A 110 -3.56 -19.71 -1.69
C LYS A 110 -4.10 -19.74 -3.13
N GLU A 111 -5.40 -19.54 -3.30
CA GLU A 111 -6.09 -19.67 -4.58
C GLU A 111 -6.62 -18.34 -5.09
N ILE A 112 -7.31 -17.56 -4.22
CA ILE A 112 -7.86 -16.26 -4.60
C ILE A 112 -6.71 -15.27 -4.80
N PRO A 113 -6.66 -14.54 -5.93
CA PRO A 113 -5.67 -13.49 -6.16
C PRO A 113 -5.71 -12.41 -5.05
N ILE A 114 -4.54 -12.04 -4.54
CA ILE A 114 -4.37 -11.03 -3.51
C ILE A 114 -3.52 -9.89 -4.05
N LEU A 115 -4.06 -8.69 -4.10
CA LEU A 115 -3.31 -7.48 -4.38
C LEU A 115 -3.14 -6.65 -3.11
N GLY A 116 -1.89 -6.50 -2.69
CA GLY A 116 -1.55 -5.57 -1.62
C GLY A 116 -1.48 -4.13 -2.14
N THR A 117 -1.84 -3.17 -1.31
CA THR A 117 -1.56 -1.76 -1.50
C THR A 117 -1.12 -1.13 -0.18
N SER A 118 -0.40 -0.01 -0.22
CA SER A 118 0.16 0.61 1.00
C SER A 118 1.02 -0.38 1.80
N VAL A 119 1.88 -1.11 1.11
CA VAL A 119 2.76 -2.14 1.67
C VAL A 119 4.20 -1.68 1.52
N THR A 120 4.89 -1.50 2.63
CA THR A 120 6.30 -1.07 2.65
C THR A 120 7.21 -2.10 2.00
N SER A 121 7.10 -3.36 2.41
CA SER A 121 7.93 -4.47 1.91
C SER A 121 7.17 -5.78 1.89
N TYR A 122 7.05 -6.38 0.72
CA TYR A 122 6.45 -7.72 0.58
C TYR A 122 7.31 -8.81 1.21
N GLY A 123 8.64 -8.62 1.25
CA GLY A 123 9.53 -9.52 1.99
C GLY A 123 9.16 -9.57 3.47
N VAL A 124 8.93 -8.40 4.09
CA VAL A 124 8.50 -8.29 5.50
C VAL A 124 7.09 -8.84 5.69
N ALA A 125 6.14 -8.44 4.82
CA ALA A 125 4.75 -8.88 4.91
C ALA A 125 4.57 -10.40 4.83
N LEU A 126 5.44 -11.07 4.08
CA LEU A 126 5.34 -12.50 3.75
C LEU A 126 6.42 -13.36 4.39
N GLY A 127 7.34 -12.77 5.15
CA GLY A 127 8.46 -13.48 5.76
C GLY A 127 9.45 -14.06 4.74
N ILE A 128 9.68 -13.35 3.61
CA ILE A 128 10.62 -13.75 2.56
C ILE A 128 11.95 -13.03 2.78
N ASP A 129 12.91 -13.75 3.32
CA ASP A 129 14.23 -13.19 3.58
C ASP A 129 14.94 -12.72 2.31
N GLY A 130 15.51 -11.52 2.38
CA GLY A 130 16.32 -10.97 1.29
C GLY A 130 15.55 -10.59 0.02
N TRP A 131 14.21 -10.52 0.04
CA TRP A 131 13.44 -10.04 -1.10
C TRP A 131 13.78 -8.57 -1.41
N LYS A 132 14.11 -8.28 -2.67
CA LYS A 132 14.57 -6.95 -3.13
C LYS A 132 13.69 -6.35 -4.22
N GLY A 133 12.46 -6.82 -4.36
CA GLY A 133 11.55 -6.40 -5.44
C GLY A 133 11.31 -7.51 -6.46
N GLY A 134 10.54 -7.20 -7.49
CA GLY A 134 10.09 -8.14 -8.51
C GLY A 134 8.82 -8.90 -8.13
N ALA A 135 8.56 -10.01 -8.82
CA ALA A 135 7.40 -10.83 -8.53
C ALA A 135 7.55 -11.58 -7.20
N VAL A 136 6.48 -11.61 -6.42
CA VAL A 136 6.42 -12.41 -5.19
C VAL A 136 6.21 -13.89 -5.51
N GLY A 137 5.40 -14.16 -6.54
CA GLY A 137 4.96 -15.50 -6.92
C GLY A 137 3.70 -15.94 -6.17
N GLY A 138 3.22 -17.14 -6.48
CA GLY A 138 1.97 -17.66 -5.92
C GLY A 138 0.76 -16.82 -6.31
N ASN A 139 -0.11 -16.53 -5.36
CA ASN A 139 -1.33 -15.76 -5.59
C ASN A 139 -1.25 -14.30 -5.09
N VAL A 140 -0.04 -13.73 -4.98
CA VAL A 140 0.17 -12.40 -4.37
C VAL A 140 0.99 -11.50 -5.29
N SER A 141 0.55 -10.25 -5.42
CA SER A 141 1.31 -9.13 -5.97
C SER A 141 0.74 -7.81 -5.40
N GLY A 142 1.04 -6.67 -6.02
CA GLY A 142 0.46 -5.38 -5.66
C GLY A 142 1.41 -4.22 -5.81
N THR A 143 1.25 -3.20 -4.97
CA THR A 143 2.03 -1.96 -4.99
C THR A 143 2.78 -1.74 -3.67
N SER A 144 3.92 -1.06 -3.74
CA SER A 144 4.72 -0.68 -2.57
C SER A 144 4.72 0.83 -2.38
N ASP A 145 4.57 1.25 -1.13
CA ASP A 145 4.61 2.66 -0.70
C ASP A 145 5.95 3.10 -0.12
N LEU A 146 6.96 2.22 -0.14
CA LEU A 146 8.27 2.52 0.44
C LEU A 146 8.91 3.73 -0.27
N ALA A 147 9.02 4.83 0.45
CA ALA A 147 9.79 5.99 0.02
C ALA A 147 11.30 5.76 0.21
N PRO A 148 12.18 6.50 -0.51
CA PRO A 148 13.61 6.48 -0.28
C PRO A 148 13.96 6.94 1.14
N LEU A 149 14.36 6.01 2.00
CA LEU A 149 14.62 6.29 3.42
C LEU A 149 15.91 7.11 3.64
N ASP A 150 16.87 6.97 2.75
CA ASP A 150 18.08 7.80 2.70
C ASP A 150 17.73 9.27 2.42
N GLU A 151 16.82 9.53 1.48
CA GLU A 151 16.35 10.89 1.19
C GLU A 151 15.49 11.45 2.34
N GLN A 152 14.69 10.62 3.03
CA GLN A 152 13.96 11.04 4.23
C GLN A 152 14.92 11.37 5.38
N ALA A 153 16.00 10.60 5.55
CA ALA A 153 17.04 10.92 6.53
C ALA A 153 17.78 12.23 6.17
N ALA A 154 18.13 12.41 4.89
CA ALA A 154 18.76 13.63 4.41
C ALA A 154 17.87 14.89 4.62
N MET A 155 16.54 14.74 4.48
CA MET A 155 15.57 15.80 4.76
C MET A 155 15.68 16.35 6.20
N VAL A 156 15.96 15.49 7.18
CA VAL A 156 16.20 15.94 8.56
C VAL A 156 17.40 16.91 8.61
N LYS A 157 18.51 16.59 7.96
CA LYS A 157 19.68 17.48 7.91
C LYS A 157 19.46 18.71 7.05
N GLU A 158 18.67 18.63 6.00
CA GLU A 158 18.32 19.76 5.14
C GLU A 158 17.52 20.83 5.91
N ILE A 159 16.53 20.41 6.72
CA ILE A 159 15.64 21.33 7.46
C ILE A 159 16.22 21.68 8.85
N PHE A 160 16.90 20.73 9.49
CA PHE A 160 17.45 20.86 10.84
C PHE A 160 18.96 20.54 10.85
N PRO A 161 19.83 21.39 10.28
CA PRO A 161 21.27 21.11 10.12
C PRO A 161 21.99 20.86 11.45
N ASP A 162 21.50 21.47 12.55
CA ASP A 162 22.10 21.36 13.88
C ASP A 162 21.55 20.18 14.69
N ALA A 163 20.57 19.44 14.20
CA ALA A 163 20.01 18.28 14.88
C ALA A 163 21.07 17.20 15.10
N LYS A 164 21.17 16.72 16.34
CA LYS A 164 22.11 15.69 16.80
C LYS A 164 21.39 14.43 17.27
N ASN A 165 20.17 14.57 17.79
CA ASN A 165 19.40 13.49 18.39
C ASN A 165 18.06 13.37 17.66
N VAL A 166 17.80 12.25 17.01
CA VAL A 166 16.52 11.92 16.37
C VAL A 166 15.83 10.83 17.19
N GLY A 167 14.60 11.13 17.61
CA GLY A 167 13.71 10.12 18.20
C GLY A 167 12.89 9.45 17.12
N ILE A 168 12.96 8.13 16.96
CA ILE A 168 12.07 7.40 16.07
C ILE A 168 10.89 6.85 16.87
N ILE A 169 9.67 7.25 16.51
CA ILE A 169 8.43 6.76 17.15
C ILE A 169 7.69 5.85 16.19
N TYR A 170 7.36 4.62 16.61
CA TYR A 170 6.54 3.72 15.82
C TYR A 170 5.81 2.67 16.67
N CYS A 171 4.78 2.03 16.06
CA CYS A 171 4.05 0.92 16.64
C CYS A 171 4.84 -0.39 16.53
N SER A 172 5.16 -1.02 17.67
CA SER A 172 5.93 -2.26 17.72
C SER A 172 5.19 -3.48 17.13
N SER A 173 3.88 -3.41 17.01
CA SER A 173 3.06 -4.45 16.37
C SER A 173 3.01 -4.34 14.85
N GLU A 174 3.62 -3.30 14.26
CA GLU A 174 3.66 -3.08 12.81
C GLU A 174 5.06 -3.42 12.25
N PRO A 175 5.22 -4.57 11.58
CA PRO A 175 6.53 -4.99 11.05
C PRO A 175 7.06 -4.07 9.94
N ASN A 176 6.18 -3.40 9.17
CA ASN A 176 6.54 -2.35 8.21
C ASN A 176 7.24 -1.18 8.87
N SER A 177 6.74 -0.72 10.02
CA SER A 177 7.30 0.41 10.77
C SER A 177 8.65 0.06 11.36
N LYS A 178 8.78 -1.15 11.93
CA LYS A 178 10.06 -1.64 12.43
C LYS A 178 11.11 -1.71 11.33
N TYR A 179 10.76 -2.25 10.16
CA TYR A 179 11.66 -2.33 9.01
C TYR A 179 12.19 -0.96 8.61
N GLN A 180 11.32 0.04 8.47
CA GLN A 180 11.71 1.40 8.13
C GLN A 180 12.58 2.03 9.21
N ALA A 181 12.23 1.83 10.49
CA ALA A 181 13.01 2.35 11.63
C ALA A 181 14.43 1.77 11.67
N ASP A 182 14.56 0.46 11.41
CA ASP A 182 15.88 -0.20 11.36
C ASP A 182 16.73 0.37 10.22
N VAL A 183 16.18 0.48 9.01
CA VAL A 183 16.92 0.96 7.83
C VAL A 183 17.29 2.44 7.97
N ILE A 184 16.35 3.30 8.35
CA ILE A 184 16.64 4.74 8.44
C ILE A 184 17.60 5.07 9.59
N THR A 185 17.65 4.23 10.63
CA THR A 185 18.61 4.38 11.72
C THR A 185 20.05 4.32 11.19
N ASP A 186 20.34 3.48 10.23
CA ASP A 186 21.68 3.39 9.65
C ASP A 186 22.00 4.62 8.81
N HIS A 187 21.03 5.14 8.05
CA HIS A 187 21.21 6.41 7.31
C HIS A 187 21.43 7.61 8.25
N PHE A 188 20.70 7.68 9.38
CA PHE A 188 20.96 8.73 10.38
C PHE A 188 22.36 8.64 10.98
N LYS A 189 22.86 7.44 11.28
CA LYS A 189 24.24 7.24 11.79
C LYS A 189 25.29 7.71 10.77
N GLU A 190 25.07 7.40 9.46
CA GLU A 190 25.95 7.87 8.38
C GLU A 190 26.00 9.41 8.31
N LEU A 191 24.89 10.08 8.66
CA LEU A 191 24.80 11.55 8.75
C LEU A 191 25.31 12.12 10.08
N GLY A 192 25.85 11.29 10.97
CA GLY A 192 26.36 11.70 12.29
C GLY A 192 25.24 12.10 13.28
N ILE A 193 24.07 11.50 13.16
CA ILE A 193 22.92 11.72 14.04
C ILE A 193 22.78 10.54 15.01
N GLU A 194 22.65 10.83 16.28
CA GLU A 194 22.31 9.81 17.29
C GLU A 194 20.81 9.48 17.22
N VAL A 195 20.49 8.20 17.29
CA VAL A 195 19.11 7.72 17.17
C VAL A 195 18.67 7.03 18.44
N LYS A 196 17.48 7.39 18.93
CA LYS A 196 16.81 6.66 19.99
C LYS A 196 15.41 6.27 19.57
N THR A 197 15.09 5.01 19.73
CA THR A 197 13.80 4.43 19.33
C THR A 197 12.83 4.43 20.51
N TYR A 198 11.59 4.83 20.24
CA TYR A 198 10.48 4.88 21.18
C TYR A 198 9.29 4.12 20.56
N THR A 199 8.88 3.03 21.18
CA THR A 199 7.80 2.21 20.65
C THR A 199 6.58 2.22 21.54
N PHE A 200 5.41 2.19 20.92
CA PHE A 200 4.14 1.92 21.57
C PHE A 200 3.55 0.62 20.99
N SER A 201 2.66 -0.04 21.72
CA SER A 201 2.04 -1.28 21.27
C SER A 201 0.68 -1.06 20.59
N ASP A 202 -0.02 -0.02 21.01
CA ASP A 202 -1.33 0.38 20.49
C ASP A 202 -1.59 1.87 20.72
N SER A 203 -2.74 2.37 20.28
CA SER A 203 -3.12 3.79 20.36
C SER A 203 -3.18 4.37 21.77
N ASN A 204 -3.33 3.56 22.82
CA ASN A 204 -3.44 4.05 24.21
C ASN A 204 -2.10 4.59 24.73
N ASP A 205 -0.99 4.04 24.26
CA ASP A 205 0.35 4.40 24.73
C ASP A 205 0.98 5.55 23.93
N VAL A 206 0.43 5.89 22.76
CA VAL A 206 0.99 6.90 21.83
C VAL A 206 1.33 8.23 22.55
N ALA A 207 0.40 8.72 23.36
CA ALA A 207 0.58 10.01 24.04
C ALA A 207 1.75 10.00 25.04
N SER A 208 1.90 8.94 25.82
CA SER A 208 2.96 8.80 26.81
C SER A 208 4.33 8.62 26.16
N VAL A 209 4.39 7.82 25.09
CA VAL A 209 5.61 7.57 24.31
C VAL A 209 6.06 8.84 23.60
N THR A 210 5.14 9.56 22.94
CA THR A 210 5.44 10.85 22.30
C THR A 210 6.02 11.86 23.29
N LYS A 211 5.41 11.96 24.50
CA LYS A 211 5.91 12.84 25.54
C LYS A 211 7.35 12.50 25.94
N THR A 212 7.66 11.21 26.07
CA THR A 212 9.01 10.74 26.44
C THR A 212 10.00 11.04 25.32
N ALA A 213 9.64 10.79 24.06
CA ALA A 213 10.49 11.07 22.90
C ALA A 213 10.83 12.56 22.79
N CYS A 214 9.88 13.45 23.06
CA CYS A 214 10.10 14.90 23.02
C CYS A 214 11.10 15.43 24.06
N VAL A 215 11.43 14.66 25.11
CA VAL A 215 12.41 15.09 26.13
C VAL A 215 13.85 15.00 25.62
N ASP A 216 14.14 13.98 24.83
CA ASP A 216 15.51 13.61 24.47
C ASP A 216 15.82 13.87 22.98
N SER A 217 14.87 14.37 22.20
CA SER A 217 15.02 14.50 20.76
C SER A 217 15.01 15.94 20.28
N ASP A 218 15.91 16.29 19.37
CA ASP A 218 15.89 17.56 18.64
C ASP A 218 14.82 17.55 17.55
N VAL A 219 14.65 16.37 16.91
CA VAL A 219 13.67 16.09 15.88
C VAL A 219 13.09 14.69 16.11
N ILE A 220 11.82 14.51 15.85
CA ILE A 220 11.18 13.18 15.82
C ILE A 220 11.01 12.75 14.37
N TYR A 221 11.28 11.47 14.09
CA TYR A 221 10.90 10.81 12.85
C TYR A 221 9.80 9.78 13.13
N ILE A 222 8.75 9.79 12.31
CA ILE A 222 7.69 8.79 12.35
C ILE A 222 7.64 8.13 10.97
N PRO A 223 7.96 6.82 10.85
CA PRO A 223 7.86 6.10 9.58
C PRO A 223 6.42 6.03 9.07
N THR A 224 6.19 5.39 7.94
CA THR A 224 4.85 5.05 7.47
C THR A 224 4.24 4.02 8.43
N ASP A 225 3.54 4.52 9.46
CA ASP A 225 2.98 3.78 10.60
C ASP A 225 1.49 4.03 10.69
N ASN A 226 0.68 2.99 10.53
CA ASN A 226 -0.78 3.15 10.44
C ASN A 226 -1.41 3.57 11.77
N THR A 227 -0.86 3.08 12.89
CA THR A 227 -1.36 3.45 14.22
C THR A 227 -1.00 4.89 14.55
N ALA A 228 0.23 5.32 14.25
CA ALA A 228 0.65 6.71 14.40
C ALA A 228 -0.19 7.65 13.51
N ALA A 229 -0.45 7.27 12.26
CA ALA A 229 -1.30 8.03 11.34
C ALA A 229 -2.72 8.24 11.90
N SER A 230 -3.33 7.20 12.44
CA SER A 230 -4.64 7.29 13.09
C SER A 230 -4.64 8.17 14.36
N CYS A 231 -3.47 8.33 15.00
CA CYS A 231 -3.27 9.10 16.23
C CYS A 231 -2.56 10.45 16.00
N ALA A 232 -2.34 10.88 14.76
CA ALA A 232 -1.51 12.06 14.44
C ALA A 232 -1.90 13.33 15.21
N LYS A 233 -3.19 13.58 15.42
CA LYS A 233 -3.66 14.73 16.23
C LYS A 233 -3.22 14.65 17.70
N ALA A 234 -3.21 13.47 18.29
CA ALA A 234 -2.76 13.27 19.67
C ALA A 234 -1.24 13.51 19.79
N ILE A 235 -0.49 13.01 18.81
CA ILE A 235 0.95 13.25 18.68
C ILE A 235 1.23 14.76 18.55
N ASN A 236 0.53 15.44 17.65
CA ASN A 236 0.68 16.88 17.40
C ASN A 236 0.47 17.70 18.67
N ASN A 237 -0.58 17.42 19.43
CA ASN A 237 -0.90 18.15 20.65
C ASN A 237 0.25 18.11 21.70
N ILE A 238 1.08 17.08 21.66
CA ILE A 238 2.22 16.91 22.58
C ILE A 238 3.47 17.53 21.97
N ALA A 239 3.79 17.21 20.72
CA ALA A 239 5.00 17.67 20.05
C ALA A 239 5.02 19.19 19.88
N LEU A 240 3.89 19.82 19.52
CA LEU A 240 3.78 21.29 19.45
C LEU A 240 4.01 21.98 20.80
N LYS A 241 3.47 21.41 21.89
CA LYS A 241 3.70 21.95 23.23
C LYS A 241 5.16 21.83 23.66
N ALA A 242 5.80 20.74 23.29
CA ALA A 242 7.21 20.50 23.53
C ALA A 242 8.13 21.29 22.58
N LYS A 243 7.57 21.87 21.50
CA LYS A 243 8.28 22.53 20.39
C LYS A 243 9.29 21.62 19.70
N VAL A 244 8.97 20.33 19.59
CA VAL A 244 9.80 19.35 18.89
C VAL A 244 9.19 19.09 17.51
N PRO A 245 9.92 19.40 16.41
CA PRO A 245 9.44 19.16 15.06
C PRO A 245 9.42 17.67 14.72
N ILE A 246 8.51 17.29 13.81
CA ILE A 246 8.37 15.92 13.34
C ILE A 246 8.59 15.86 11.82
N ILE A 247 9.48 14.99 11.35
CA ILE A 247 9.56 14.57 9.96
C ILE A 247 8.77 13.26 9.82
N ALA A 248 7.86 13.24 8.86
CA ALA A 248 6.91 12.14 8.68
C ALA A 248 7.25 11.27 7.47
N GLY A 249 7.02 9.98 7.58
CA GLY A 249 7.23 9.00 6.50
C GLY A 249 6.20 9.09 5.39
N GLU A 250 5.02 9.73 5.65
CA GLU A 250 3.97 9.90 4.66
C GLU A 250 3.13 11.17 4.90
N GLU A 251 2.30 11.53 3.89
CA GLU A 251 1.60 12.82 3.84
C GLU A 251 0.54 12.97 4.93
N GLY A 252 -0.23 11.92 5.26
CA GLY A 252 -1.30 12.01 6.27
C GLY A 252 -0.75 12.25 7.67
N ILE A 253 0.36 11.58 8.04
CA ILE A 253 1.08 11.86 9.28
C ILE A 253 1.61 13.30 9.27
N CYS A 254 2.18 13.74 8.15
CA CYS A 254 2.69 15.10 8.01
C CYS A 254 1.57 16.13 8.13
N ALA A 255 0.44 15.92 7.49
CA ALA A 255 -0.74 16.78 7.61
C ALA A 255 -1.25 16.86 9.04
N GLY A 256 -1.19 15.75 9.79
CA GLY A 256 -1.67 15.66 11.16
C GLY A 256 -0.71 16.18 12.23
N CYS A 257 0.62 16.01 12.06
CA CYS A 257 1.60 16.32 13.11
C CYS A 257 3.03 16.63 12.60
N GLY A 258 3.32 16.52 11.32
CA GLY A 258 4.68 16.71 10.80
C GLY A 258 4.93 18.10 10.21
N VAL A 259 6.18 18.50 10.15
CA VAL A 259 6.61 19.72 9.43
C VAL A 259 6.86 19.45 7.98
N ALA A 260 7.44 18.29 7.65
CA ALA A 260 7.70 17.88 6.26
C ALA A 260 7.69 16.36 6.08
N THR A 261 7.58 15.95 4.82
CA THR A 261 7.61 14.55 4.38
C THR A 261 8.14 14.44 2.95
N LEU A 262 8.74 13.31 2.61
CA LEU A 262 8.92 12.84 1.24
C LEU A 262 7.91 11.72 1.03
N SER A 263 6.84 11.99 0.32
CA SER A 263 5.68 11.11 0.22
C SER A 263 5.25 10.84 -1.21
N ILE A 264 4.26 9.98 -1.31
CA ILE A 264 3.62 9.53 -2.55
C ILE A 264 2.15 9.96 -2.57
N SER A 265 1.51 9.86 -3.73
CA SER A 265 0.07 9.90 -3.83
C SER A 265 -0.51 8.50 -3.56
N TYR A 266 -1.14 8.31 -2.40
CA TYR A 266 -1.82 7.04 -2.08
C TYR A 266 -3.04 6.79 -2.97
N TYR A 267 -3.69 7.85 -3.45
CA TYR A 267 -4.73 7.72 -4.44
C TYR A 267 -4.22 7.10 -5.75
N ASP A 268 -3.08 7.60 -6.28
CA ASP A 268 -2.48 7.06 -7.50
C ASP A 268 -1.94 5.63 -7.27
N LEU A 269 -1.43 5.34 -6.07
CA LEU A 269 -1.03 3.99 -5.68
C LEU A 269 -2.22 3.02 -5.73
N GLY A 270 -3.36 3.45 -5.17
CA GLY A 270 -4.62 2.70 -5.24
C GLY A 270 -5.11 2.51 -6.67
N GLN A 271 -5.04 3.56 -7.51
CA GLN A 271 -5.37 3.45 -8.94
C GLN A 271 -4.48 2.42 -9.65
N LYS A 272 -3.18 2.41 -9.35
CA LYS A 272 -2.26 1.42 -9.91
C LYS A 272 -2.62 -0.01 -9.46
N THR A 273 -3.00 -0.20 -8.21
CA THR A 273 -3.50 -1.48 -7.71
C THR A 273 -4.81 -1.89 -8.40
N GLY A 274 -5.69 -0.92 -8.66
CA GLY A 274 -6.93 -1.12 -9.43
C GLY A 274 -6.66 -1.54 -10.88
N GLU A 275 -5.64 -0.97 -11.53
CA GLU A 275 -5.18 -1.40 -12.86
C GLU A 275 -4.72 -2.86 -12.86
N MET A 276 -3.93 -3.25 -11.85
CA MET A 276 -3.49 -4.63 -11.69
C MET A 276 -4.68 -5.58 -11.49
N ALA A 277 -5.66 -5.19 -10.66
CA ALA A 277 -6.88 -5.96 -10.46
C ALA A 277 -7.68 -6.15 -11.75
N TYR A 278 -7.86 -5.09 -12.53
CA TYR A 278 -8.53 -5.16 -13.83
C TYR A 278 -7.80 -6.09 -14.79
N ASN A 279 -6.48 -6.07 -14.81
CA ASN A 279 -5.69 -6.96 -15.65
C ASN A 279 -5.88 -8.44 -15.28
N ILE A 280 -5.94 -8.75 -13.97
CA ILE A 280 -6.23 -10.11 -13.50
C ILE A 280 -7.66 -10.52 -13.88
N LEU A 281 -8.65 -9.69 -13.53
CA LEU A 281 -10.07 -10.04 -13.66
C LEU A 281 -10.54 -10.11 -15.13
N GLU A 282 -10.15 -9.12 -15.95
CA GLU A 282 -10.64 -8.99 -17.33
C GLU A 282 -9.69 -9.56 -18.40
N LYS A 283 -8.37 -9.50 -18.15
CA LYS A 283 -7.40 -9.94 -19.14
C LYS A 283 -6.79 -11.30 -18.79
N GLY A 284 -7.10 -11.85 -17.60
CA GLY A 284 -6.58 -13.13 -17.15
C GLY A 284 -5.07 -13.12 -16.93
N GLU A 285 -4.49 -11.98 -16.55
CA GLU A 285 -3.07 -11.86 -16.27
C GLU A 285 -2.69 -12.72 -15.07
N ASP A 286 -1.59 -13.45 -15.19
CA ASP A 286 -1.11 -14.39 -14.19
C ASP A 286 -0.42 -13.62 -13.03
N ILE A 287 -1.12 -13.49 -11.90
CA ILE A 287 -0.62 -12.77 -10.73
C ILE A 287 0.72 -13.29 -10.24
N SER A 288 1.03 -14.58 -10.43
CA SER A 288 2.30 -15.17 -9.98
C SER A 288 3.52 -14.60 -10.70
N LYS A 289 3.30 -13.95 -11.84
CA LYS A 289 4.34 -13.29 -12.66
C LYS A 289 4.29 -11.77 -12.58
N MET A 290 3.27 -11.21 -11.92
CA MET A 290 3.16 -9.77 -11.77
C MET A 290 4.20 -9.27 -10.77
N GLU A 291 5.05 -8.34 -11.21
CA GLU A 291 5.99 -7.67 -10.31
C GLU A 291 5.26 -6.69 -9.40
N VAL A 292 5.72 -6.60 -8.15
CA VAL A 292 5.29 -5.54 -7.24
C VAL A 292 5.70 -4.19 -7.84
N GLN A 293 4.74 -3.28 -7.95
CA GLN A 293 4.95 -1.96 -8.55
C GLN A 293 5.29 -0.94 -7.47
N PRO A 294 6.41 -0.20 -7.59
CA PRO A 294 6.70 0.90 -6.68
C PRO A 294 5.76 2.08 -6.95
N ALA A 295 5.69 2.99 -5.99
CA ALA A 295 5.03 4.27 -6.19
C ALA A 295 5.66 5.04 -7.37
N PRO A 296 4.86 5.68 -8.23
CA PRO A 296 5.35 6.26 -9.48
C PRO A 296 6.17 7.54 -9.28
N LYS A 297 5.95 8.27 -8.18
CA LYS A 297 6.56 9.57 -7.91
C LYS A 297 6.65 9.84 -6.42
N PHE A 298 7.78 10.43 -6.00
CA PHE A 298 7.96 10.99 -4.66
C PHE A 298 7.96 12.51 -4.73
N THR A 299 7.33 13.14 -3.74
CA THR A 299 7.21 14.60 -3.67
C THR A 299 7.53 15.07 -2.24
N LYS A 300 8.42 16.05 -2.14
CA LYS A 300 8.70 16.75 -0.88
C LYS A 300 7.52 17.66 -0.56
N LYS A 301 6.89 17.46 0.58
CA LYS A 301 5.73 18.25 1.03
C LYS A 301 5.93 18.77 2.44
N TYR A 302 5.22 19.84 2.80
CA TYR A 302 5.29 20.43 4.13
C TYR A 302 3.95 20.93 4.64
N ASN A 303 3.80 20.97 5.96
CA ASN A 303 2.64 21.50 6.64
C ASN A 303 2.91 22.96 7.06
N GLU A 304 2.34 23.91 6.34
CA GLU A 304 2.57 25.34 6.55
C GLU A 304 2.17 25.80 7.95
N GLU A 305 1.08 25.30 8.52
CA GLU A 305 0.56 25.71 9.83
C GLU A 305 1.49 25.28 10.96
N ILE A 306 1.93 24.03 10.93
CA ILE A 306 2.86 23.48 11.92
C ILE A 306 4.22 24.18 11.79
N CYS A 307 4.73 24.38 10.57
CA CYS A 307 5.98 25.11 10.34
C CYS A 307 5.92 26.53 10.90
N LYS A 308 4.86 27.29 10.65
CA LYS A 308 4.66 28.63 11.20
C LYS A 308 4.61 28.62 12.73
N THR A 309 3.94 27.65 13.33
CA THR A 309 3.79 27.52 14.78
C THR A 309 5.12 27.25 15.47
N LEU A 310 5.97 26.42 14.84
CA LEU A 310 7.28 26.05 15.35
C LEU A 310 8.41 27.01 14.94
N GLY A 311 8.14 27.93 14.00
CA GLY A 311 9.16 28.82 13.42
C GLY A 311 10.15 28.07 12.53
N VAL A 312 9.71 27.01 11.85
CA VAL A 312 10.53 26.22 10.94
C VAL A 312 10.46 26.81 9.54
N GLU A 313 11.62 27.13 8.96
CA GLU A 313 11.75 27.55 7.57
C GLU A 313 11.96 26.30 6.68
N ILE A 314 11.17 26.21 5.61
CA ILE A 314 11.24 25.10 4.66
C ILE A 314 12.06 25.55 3.43
N PRO A 315 13.05 24.73 2.99
CA PRO A 315 13.81 25.00 1.78
C PRO A 315 12.95 25.07 0.52
N GLU A 316 13.49 25.62 -0.56
CA GLU A 316 12.84 25.58 -1.87
C GLU A 316 12.64 24.15 -2.36
N GLY A 317 11.61 23.92 -3.17
CA GLY A 317 11.31 22.60 -3.77
C GLY A 317 10.32 21.73 -2.98
N TYR A 318 9.77 22.26 -1.88
CA TYR A 318 8.71 21.60 -1.14
C TYR A 318 7.34 22.13 -1.55
N GLU A 319 6.40 21.23 -1.78
CA GLU A 319 5.00 21.56 -2.07
C GLU A 319 4.21 21.65 -0.74
N LYS A 320 3.36 22.65 -0.64
CA LYS A 320 2.47 22.78 0.52
C LYS A 320 1.40 21.68 0.51
N ILE A 321 1.16 21.05 1.66
CA ILE A 321 0.01 20.17 1.85
C ILE A 321 -1.25 21.05 1.88
N GLU A 322 -2.21 20.76 0.99
CA GLU A 322 -3.48 21.46 0.95
C GLU A 322 -4.32 21.11 2.18
N ALA A 323 -4.87 22.14 2.84
CA ALA A 323 -5.83 21.93 3.92
C ALA A 323 -7.13 21.34 3.35
N LYS A 324 -7.58 20.24 3.92
CA LYS A 324 -8.85 19.58 3.57
C LYS A 324 -10.01 20.13 4.36
#